data_93b7ebd52cea7cf2aab03a6ccdd6c41e
#
_entry.id   93b7ebd52cea7cf2aab03a6ccdd6c41e
#
_cell.length_a   1.000
_cell.length_b   1.000
_cell.length_c   1.000
_cell.angle_alpha   90.00
_cell.angle_beta   90.00
_cell.angle_gamma   90.00
#
_symmetry.space_group_name_H-M   'P 1'
#
loop_
_entity.id
_entity.type
_entity.pdbx_description
1 polymer ?
#
loop_
_entity_poly.entity_id
_entity_poly.type
_entity_poly.pdbx_seq_one_letter_code
_entity_poly.pdbx_strand_id
1 'polypeptide(L)'
;MKRLEFNKSFGQFLKLASIELPSKNFYNYLKSSNEGLNQHYEECKSLYSLPNTDSKIIKICEKLVKYLKTNYEEENKGDLKDHHCNLLSHWIYEQLDKKINDSFHSIIPIYGRFKFILSDVLKDPNAPQAIECLNDVHLLTFNNWKESKDLYDYCVDYDKIIKYTHQ
;
A
#
# COMPACT_ATOMS: atom_id res chain seq x y z
N MET A 1 -18.10 -22.85 -6.40
CA MET A 1 -17.10 -23.89 -6.10
C MET A 1 -15.93 -23.88 -7.08
N LYS A 2 -16.13 -23.95 -8.40
CA LYS A 2 -15.02 -23.98 -9.40
C LYS A 2 -14.06 -22.78 -9.32
N ARG A 3 -14.52 -21.60 -8.95
CA ARG A 3 -13.68 -20.38 -8.89
C ARG A 3 -12.70 -20.38 -7.72
N LEU A 4 -13.09 -20.93 -6.57
CA LEU A 4 -12.24 -21.07 -5.38
C LEU A 4 -11.15 -22.14 -5.56
N GLU A 5 -11.48 -23.22 -6.24
CA GLU A 5 -10.52 -24.29 -6.57
C GLU A 5 -9.50 -23.82 -7.60
N PHE A 6 -9.94 -23.04 -8.60
CA PHE A 6 -9.05 -22.44 -9.60
C PHE A 6 -8.05 -21.49 -8.94
N ASN A 7 -8.50 -20.60 -8.05
CA ASN A 7 -7.62 -19.67 -7.35
C ASN A 7 -6.60 -20.39 -6.45
N LYS A 8 -7.00 -21.49 -5.82
CA LYS A 8 -6.12 -22.29 -4.97
C LYS A 8 -5.06 -23.04 -5.77
N SER A 9 -5.47 -23.65 -6.87
CA SER A 9 -4.57 -24.36 -7.80
C SER A 9 -3.62 -23.40 -8.51
N PHE A 10 -4.10 -22.23 -8.92
CA PHE A 10 -3.32 -21.19 -9.56
C PHE A 10 -2.31 -20.54 -8.58
N GLY A 11 -2.72 -20.28 -7.34
CA GLY A 11 -1.82 -19.80 -6.29
C GLY A 11 -0.71 -20.79 -5.95
N GLN A 12 -1.00 -22.10 -5.97
CA GLN A 12 0.00 -23.17 -5.84
C GLN A 12 0.93 -23.24 -7.05
N PHE A 13 0.41 -23.09 -8.25
CA PHE A 13 1.19 -23.05 -9.49
C PHE A 13 2.17 -21.87 -9.49
N LEU A 14 1.71 -20.68 -9.12
CA LEU A 14 2.55 -19.48 -9.00
C LEU A 14 3.65 -19.65 -7.94
N LYS A 15 3.33 -20.32 -6.83
CA LYS A 15 4.29 -20.64 -5.77
C LYS A 15 5.38 -21.60 -6.23
N LEU A 16 4.99 -22.63 -6.98
CA LEU A 16 5.90 -23.63 -7.54
C LEU A 16 6.79 -23.09 -8.65
N ALA A 17 6.28 -22.12 -9.40
CA ALA A 17 6.99 -21.51 -10.51
C ALA A 17 7.96 -20.39 -10.09
N SER A 18 8.05 -20.03 -8.79
CA SER A 18 8.91 -18.97 -8.25
C SER A 18 8.72 -17.61 -8.96
N ILE A 19 7.50 -17.31 -9.42
CA ILE A 19 7.21 -16.07 -10.15
C ILE A 19 7.24 -14.91 -9.19
N GLU A 20 8.08 -13.93 -9.47
CA GLU A 20 8.08 -12.64 -8.82
C GLU A 20 7.01 -11.74 -9.45
N LEU A 21 5.89 -11.58 -8.76
CA LEU A 21 4.80 -10.72 -9.21
C LEU A 21 5.07 -9.27 -8.83
N PRO A 22 4.84 -8.30 -9.73
CA PRO A 22 5.07 -6.88 -9.46
C PRO A 22 4.37 -6.37 -8.19
N SER A 23 3.10 -6.72 -7.98
CA SER A 23 2.37 -6.33 -6.78
C SER A 23 3.00 -6.89 -5.51
N LYS A 24 3.37 -8.16 -5.53
CA LYS A 24 4.01 -8.84 -4.40
C LYS A 24 5.37 -8.25 -4.07
N ASN A 25 6.17 -7.95 -5.07
CA ASN A 25 7.48 -7.32 -4.90
C ASN A 25 7.33 -5.93 -4.26
N PHE A 26 6.34 -5.16 -4.69
CA PHE A 26 6.03 -3.86 -4.11
C PHE A 26 5.69 -3.97 -2.61
N TYR A 27 4.80 -4.89 -2.25
CA TYR A 27 4.43 -5.10 -0.84
C TYR A 27 5.58 -5.62 0.01
N ASN A 28 6.39 -6.52 -0.52
CA ASN A 28 7.59 -7.03 0.17
C ASN A 28 8.61 -5.91 0.40
N TYR A 29 8.80 -5.03 -0.56
CA TYR A 29 9.63 -3.85 -0.41
C TYR A 29 9.16 -2.95 0.74
N LEU A 30 7.88 -2.60 0.78
CA LEU A 30 7.32 -1.80 1.88
C LEU A 30 7.47 -2.50 3.23
N LYS A 31 7.27 -3.81 3.28
CA LYS A 31 7.40 -4.61 4.51
C LYS A 31 8.83 -4.59 5.04
N SER A 32 9.81 -4.75 4.19
CA SER A 32 11.23 -4.86 4.55
C SER A 32 11.94 -3.51 4.73
N SER A 33 11.33 -2.40 4.31
CA SER A 33 11.93 -1.07 4.34
C SER A 33 11.94 -0.46 5.75
N ASN A 34 12.76 -1.04 6.64
CA ASN A 34 12.85 -0.61 8.05
C ASN A 34 14.02 0.32 8.34
N GLU A 35 15.00 0.40 7.45
CA GLU A 35 16.19 1.22 7.65
C GLU A 35 15.86 2.71 7.63
N GLY A 36 16.39 3.46 8.60
CA GLY A 36 16.25 4.91 8.67
C GLY A 36 14.84 5.43 8.99
N LEU A 37 13.90 4.59 9.42
CA LEU A 37 12.52 5.01 9.72
C LEU A 37 12.45 6.08 10.82
N ASN A 38 13.31 5.99 11.84
CA ASN A 38 13.32 6.93 12.95
C ASN A 38 13.54 8.39 12.53
N GLN A 39 14.10 8.63 11.35
CA GLN A 39 14.28 9.98 10.79
C GLN A 39 12.92 10.67 10.50
N HIS A 40 11.84 9.89 10.38
CA HIS A 40 10.49 10.37 10.06
C HIS A 40 9.54 10.36 11.26
N TYR A 41 10.07 10.09 12.46
CA TYR A 41 9.26 10.05 13.68
C TYR A 41 8.60 11.41 13.99
N GLU A 42 9.33 12.50 13.86
CA GLU A 42 8.82 13.84 14.17
C GLU A 42 7.62 14.22 13.31
N GLU A 43 7.61 13.83 12.04
CA GLU A 43 6.48 14.09 11.13
C GLU A 43 5.24 13.26 11.53
N CYS A 44 5.45 12.07 12.07
CA CYS A 44 4.37 11.11 12.34
C CYS A 44 3.85 11.14 13.79
N LYS A 45 4.57 11.75 14.73
CA LYS A 45 4.21 11.73 16.16
C LYS A 45 2.85 12.34 16.50
N SER A 46 2.34 13.25 15.67
CA SER A 46 1.00 13.83 15.85
C SER A 46 -0.13 12.81 15.82
N LEU A 47 0.12 11.60 15.28
CA LEU A 47 -0.83 10.50 15.31
C LEU A 47 -1.18 10.04 16.72
N TYR A 48 -0.30 10.21 17.70
CA TYR A 48 -0.59 9.86 19.09
C TYR A 48 -1.75 10.67 19.71
N SER A 49 -2.14 11.77 19.10
CA SER A 49 -3.33 12.53 19.52
C SER A 49 -4.66 11.83 19.16
N LEU A 50 -4.61 10.82 18.28
CA LEU A 50 -5.78 10.07 17.88
C LEU A 50 -5.96 8.80 18.75
N PRO A 51 -7.19 8.43 19.07
CA PRO A 51 -7.44 7.18 19.78
C PRO A 51 -6.98 5.97 18.95
N ASN A 52 -6.62 4.89 19.63
CA ASN A 52 -6.17 3.63 19.04
C ASN A 52 -4.87 3.70 18.21
N THR A 53 -4.09 4.75 18.35
CA THR A 53 -2.76 4.85 17.75
C THR A 53 -1.68 4.39 18.72
N ASP A 54 -0.81 3.53 18.22
CA ASP A 54 0.36 3.00 18.93
C ASP A 54 1.63 3.15 18.06
N SER A 55 2.75 2.66 18.58
CA SER A 55 4.02 2.68 17.85
C SER A 55 3.98 1.94 16.51
N LYS A 56 3.08 1.00 16.34
CA LYS A 56 2.93 0.25 15.08
C LYS A 56 2.28 1.11 14.00
N ILE A 57 1.29 1.93 14.38
CA ILE A 57 0.66 2.89 13.49
C ILE A 57 1.66 3.99 13.09
N ILE A 58 2.49 4.45 14.04
CA ILE A 58 3.58 5.39 13.75
C ILE A 58 4.53 4.81 12.69
N LYS A 59 4.93 3.55 12.82
CA LYS A 59 5.80 2.88 11.82
C LYS A 59 5.19 2.83 10.43
N ILE A 60 3.88 2.63 10.31
CA ILE A 60 3.19 2.68 9.01
C ILE A 60 3.32 4.09 8.40
N CYS A 61 3.09 5.13 9.20
CA CYS A 61 3.28 6.51 8.77
C CYS A 61 4.73 6.79 8.34
N GLU A 62 5.71 6.39 9.14
CA GLU A 62 7.13 6.57 8.82
C GLU A 62 7.52 5.89 7.50
N LYS A 63 7.02 4.69 7.24
CA LYS A 63 7.23 3.99 5.96
C LYS A 63 6.60 4.74 4.79
N LEU A 64 5.42 5.27 4.98
CA LEU A 64 4.71 6.06 3.99
C LEU A 64 5.47 7.36 3.67
N VAL A 65 5.90 8.10 4.68
CA VAL A 65 6.71 9.32 4.52
C VAL A 65 8.02 9.01 3.78
N LYS A 66 8.73 7.96 4.21
CA LYS A 66 9.96 7.50 3.56
C LYS A 66 9.72 7.19 2.08
N TYR A 67 8.70 6.39 1.78
CA TYR A 67 8.38 6.00 0.42
C TYR A 67 8.14 7.23 -0.47
N LEU A 68 7.30 8.15 -0.04
CA LEU A 68 6.93 9.32 -0.82
C LEU A 68 8.09 10.31 -0.99
N LYS A 69 9.00 10.39 -0.02
CA LYS A 69 10.19 11.25 -0.13
C LYS A 69 11.30 10.66 -1.01
N THR A 70 11.48 9.35 -1.00
CA THR A 70 12.67 8.72 -1.59
C THR A 70 12.41 7.88 -2.83
N ASN A 71 11.26 7.22 -2.92
CA ASN A 71 10.99 6.23 -3.97
C ASN A 71 9.93 6.66 -4.98
N TYR A 72 9.12 7.67 -4.64
CA TYR A 72 7.99 8.07 -5.48
C TYR A 72 8.39 8.41 -6.92
N GLU A 73 9.45 9.18 -7.10
CA GLU A 73 9.89 9.60 -8.44
C GLU A 73 10.41 8.43 -9.27
N GLU A 74 11.11 7.48 -8.66
CA GLU A 74 11.61 6.28 -9.36
C GLU A 74 10.46 5.38 -9.78
N GLU A 75 9.52 5.11 -8.86
CA GLU A 75 8.33 4.30 -9.16
C GLU A 75 7.43 4.96 -10.20
N ASN A 76 7.32 6.29 -10.19
CA ASN A 76 6.55 7.04 -11.18
C ASN A 76 7.13 6.97 -12.60
N LYS A 77 8.38 6.54 -12.75
CA LYS A 77 9.05 6.29 -14.04
C LYS A 77 9.16 4.80 -14.38
N GLY A 78 8.91 3.92 -13.42
CA GLY A 78 9.05 2.48 -13.55
C GLY A 78 7.80 1.78 -14.11
N ASP A 79 7.83 0.46 -14.07
CA ASP A 79 6.75 -0.40 -14.58
C ASP A 79 5.43 -0.23 -13.82
N LEU A 80 5.50 0.22 -12.56
CA LEU A 80 4.34 0.46 -11.70
C LEU A 80 3.87 1.93 -11.68
N LYS A 81 4.32 2.77 -12.60
CA LYS A 81 4.04 4.22 -12.64
C LYS A 81 2.56 4.57 -12.46
N ASP A 82 1.66 3.79 -13.08
CA ASP A 82 0.21 4.01 -13.05
C ASP A 82 -0.49 3.25 -11.92
N HIS A 83 0.25 2.45 -11.13
CA HIS A 83 -0.31 1.51 -10.17
C HIS A 83 0.22 1.67 -8.74
N HIS A 84 1.42 2.21 -8.55
CA HIS A 84 2.07 2.22 -7.24
C HIS A 84 1.28 2.98 -6.17
N CYS A 85 0.58 4.04 -6.53
CA CYS A 85 -0.26 4.80 -5.60
C CYS A 85 -1.47 3.99 -5.11
N ASN A 86 -2.13 3.28 -6.00
CA ASN A 86 -3.23 2.39 -5.63
C ASN A 86 -2.75 1.20 -4.80
N LEU A 87 -1.62 0.61 -5.16
CA LEU A 87 -0.98 -0.46 -4.38
C LEU A 87 -0.60 0.04 -2.98
N LEU A 88 -0.05 1.25 -2.88
CA LEU A 88 0.30 1.88 -1.61
C LEU A 88 -0.94 2.07 -0.72
N SER A 89 -2.03 2.57 -1.28
CA SER A 89 -3.30 2.75 -0.57
C SER A 89 -3.86 1.43 -0.05
N HIS A 90 -3.85 0.38 -0.86
CA HIS A 90 -4.28 -0.96 -0.46
C HIS A 90 -3.39 -1.52 0.67
N TRP A 91 -2.08 -1.32 0.57
CA TRP A 91 -1.13 -1.74 1.60
C TRP A 91 -1.39 -1.05 2.94
N ILE A 92 -1.55 0.28 2.92
CA ILE A 92 -1.83 1.07 4.14
C ILE A 92 -3.12 0.56 4.79
N TYR A 93 -4.18 0.42 4.01
CA TYR A 93 -5.46 -0.05 4.54
C TYR A 93 -5.34 -1.44 5.15
N GLU A 94 -4.68 -2.37 4.48
CA GLU A 94 -4.43 -3.72 5.00
C GLU A 94 -3.64 -3.67 6.32
N GLN A 95 -2.62 -2.82 6.43
CA GLN A 95 -1.85 -2.69 7.66
C GLN A 95 -2.69 -2.11 8.80
N LEU A 96 -3.51 -1.12 8.52
CA LEU A 96 -4.40 -0.52 9.52
C LEU A 96 -5.48 -1.51 9.97
N ASP A 97 -6.09 -2.24 9.05
CA ASP A 97 -7.10 -3.26 9.36
C ASP A 97 -6.53 -4.35 10.28
N LYS A 98 -5.33 -4.84 9.99
CA LYS A 98 -4.62 -5.82 10.82
C LYS A 98 -4.29 -5.32 12.24
N LYS A 99 -4.06 -4.02 12.41
CA LYS A 99 -3.64 -3.44 13.70
C LYS A 99 -4.81 -3.00 14.56
N ILE A 100 -5.83 -2.44 13.95
CA ILE A 100 -6.96 -1.84 14.66
C ILE A 100 -8.03 -2.88 14.98
N ASN A 101 -8.01 -4.02 14.28
CA ASN A 101 -8.88 -5.18 14.47
C ASN A 101 -10.39 -4.83 14.54
N ASP A 102 -10.76 -3.66 14.01
CA ASP A 102 -12.13 -3.18 14.07
C ASP A 102 -12.43 -2.09 13.04
N SER A 103 -13.65 -1.99 12.74
CA SER A 103 -14.43 -1.11 11.90
C SER A 103 -13.69 -0.02 11.12
N PHE A 104 -14.06 0.10 9.90
CA PHE A 104 -13.87 1.21 8.99
C PHE A 104 -13.90 2.61 9.68
N HIS A 105 -14.76 2.83 10.68
CA HIS A 105 -14.84 4.08 11.42
C HIS A 105 -13.57 4.45 12.18
N SER A 106 -12.76 3.49 12.59
CA SER A 106 -11.49 3.74 13.30
C SER A 106 -10.32 3.98 12.33
N ILE A 107 -10.39 3.45 11.12
CA ILE A 107 -9.34 3.58 10.09
C ILE A 107 -9.39 4.95 9.42
N ILE A 108 -10.56 5.48 9.13
CA ILE A 108 -10.76 6.75 8.41
C ILE A 108 -10.04 7.93 9.07
N PRO A 109 -10.19 8.19 10.37
CA PRO A 109 -9.49 9.30 11.01
C PRO A 109 -7.97 9.19 10.90
N ILE A 110 -7.43 7.98 11.03
CA ILE A 110 -5.98 7.73 10.92
C ILE A 110 -5.51 7.97 9.48
N TYR A 111 -6.24 7.46 8.51
CA TYR A 111 -5.93 7.68 7.09
C TYR A 111 -6.01 9.16 6.71
N GLY A 112 -7.02 9.88 7.19
CA GLY A 112 -7.15 11.32 7.02
C GLY A 112 -5.97 12.08 7.65
N ARG A 113 -5.51 11.65 8.81
CA ARG A 113 -4.31 12.23 9.46
C ARG A 113 -3.04 11.94 8.66
N PHE A 114 -2.90 10.78 8.07
CA PHE A 114 -1.79 10.49 7.15
C PHE A 114 -1.74 11.49 6.00
N LYS A 115 -2.89 11.74 5.36
CA LYS A 115 -2.98 12.74 4.27
C LYS A 115 -2.56 14.13 4.74
N PHE A 116 -3.00 14.53 5.92
CA PHE A 116 -2.63 15.83 6.51
C PHE A 116 -1.12 15.91 6.78
N ILE A 117 -0.53 14.90 7.40
CA ILE A 117 0.92 14.83 7.66
C ILE A 117 1.69 14.93 6.35
N LEU A 118 1.29 14.18 5.35
CA LEU A 118 1.96 14.18 4.04
C LEU A 118 1.84 15.52 3.33
N SER A 119 0.69 16.19 3.41
CA SER A 119 0.52 17.52 2.83
C SER A 119 1.45 18.56 3.48
N ASP A 120 1.77 18.37 4.76
CA ASP A 120 2.69 19.25 5.49
C ASP A 120 4.17 18.93 5.19
N VAL A 121 4.48 17.64 5.11
CA VAL A 121 5.85 17.15 4.86
C VAL A 121 6.29 17.35 3.42
N LEU A 122 5.38 17.22 2.46
CA LEU A 122 5.63 17.32 1.02
C LEU A 122 5.37 18.73 0.47
N LYS A 123 5.63 19.74 1.25
CA LYS A 123 5.52 21.17 0.83
C LYS A 123 6.50 21.57 -0.28
N ASP A 124 7.30 20.66 -0.76
CA ASP A 124 8.16 20.87 -1.93
C ASP A 124 7.28 21.14 -3.16
N PRO A 125 7.45 22.28 -3.86
CA PRO A 125 6.70 22.60 -5.08
C PRO A 125 6.87 21.56 -6.20
N ASN A 126 7.86 20.66 -6.10
CA ASN A 126 8.07 19.57 -7.04
C ASN A 126 7.33 18.27 -6.66
N ALA A 127 6.65 18.21 -5.52
CA ALA A 127 5.99 17.00 -5.02
C ALA A 127 4.45 17.05 -4.92
N PRO A 128 3.71 17.94 -5.63
CA PRO A 128 2.24 17.95 -5.53
C PRO A 128 1.63 16.62 -5.98
N GLN A 129 2.26 15.92 -6.90
CA GLN A 129 1.80 14.62 -7.41
C GLN A 129 1.87 13.50 -6.36
N ALA A 130 2.86 13.55 -5.47
CA ALA A 130 3.00 12.57 -4.40
C ALA A 130 1.86 12.68 -3.37
N ILE A 131 1.32 13.86 -3.15
CA ILE A 131 0.13 14.07 -2.31
C ILE A 131 -1.11 13.44 -2.94
N GLU A 132 -1.26 13.55 -4.25
CA GLU A 132 -2.36 12.95 -5.01
C GLU A 132 -2.36 11.43 -4.93
N CYS A 133 -1.21 10.82 -4.66
CA CYS A 133 -1.05 9.37 -4.47
C CYS A 133 -2.02 8.78 -3.43
N LEU A 134 -2.47 9.56 -2.46
CA LEU A 134 -3.41 9.14 -1.43
C LEU A 134 -4.84 9.67 -1.63
N ASN A 135 -5.13 10.26 -2.77
CA ASN A 135 -6.45 10.85 -3.00
C ASN A 135 -7.54 9.82 -3.35
N ASP A 136 -7.18 8.61 -3.78
CA ASP A 136 -8.12 7.55 -4.11
C ASP A 136 -8.70 6.84 -2.88
N VAL A 137 -9.22 7.64 -1.93
CA VAL A 137 -9.93 7.14 -0.73
C VAL A 137 -11.16 6.30 -1.09
N HIS A 138 -11.66 6.43 -2.32
CA HIS A 138 -12.83 5.69 -2.78
C HIS A 138 -12.66 4.17 -2.71
N LEU A 139 -11.44 3.67 -2.85
CA LEU A 139 -11.13 2.24 -2.71
C LEU A 139 -11.30 1.73 -1.27
N LEU A 140 -11.27 2.64 -0.29
CA LEU A 140 -11.34 2.32 1.14
C LEU A 140 -12.76 2.26 1.68
N THR A 141 -13.76 2.69 0.91
CA THR A 141 -15.15 2.81 1.37
C THR A 141 -15.99 1.55 1.18
N PHE A 142 -15.43 0.50 0.60
CA PHE A 142 -16.15 -0.73 0.30
C PHE A 142 -15.94 -1.81 1.36
N ASN A 143 -17.04 -2.45 1.76
CA ASN A 143 -17.02 -3.62 2.67
C ASN A 143 -16.19 -4.80 2.11
N ASN A 144 -15.84 -4.78 0.83
CA ASN A 144 -15.11 -5.83 0.11
C ASN A 144 -13.70 -5.36 -0.30
N TRP A 145 -13.02 -4.63 0.55
CA TRP A 145 -11.69 -4.12 0.23
C TRP A 145 -10.67 -5.23 -0.13
N LYS A 146 -10.82 -6.42 0.49
CA LYS A 146 -9.95 -7.57 0.21
C LYS A 146 -10.11 -8.08 -1.22
N GLU A 147 -11.35 -8.27 -1.65
CA GLU A 147 -11.63 -8.69 -3.03
C GLU A 147 -11.21 -7.62 -4.03
N SER A 148 -11.43 -6.36 -3.71
CA SER A 148 -11.00 -5.23 -4.55
C SER A 148 -9.47 -5.17 -4.67
N LYS A 149 -8.77 -5.37 -3.56
CA LYS A 149 -7.30 -5.46 -3.54
C LYS A 149 -6.81 -6.64 -4.38
N ASP A 150 -7.36 -7.84 -4.16
CA ASP A 150 -6.95 -9.04 -4.88
C ASP A 150 -7.18 -8.91 -6.39
N LEU A 151 -8.31 -8.32 -6.79
CA LEU A 151 -8.59 -8.03 -8.19
C LEU A 151 -7.62 -7.02 -8.78
N TYR A 152 -7.32 -5.97 -8.04
CA TYR A 152 -6.38 -4.95 -8.49
C TYR A 152 -4.96 -5.50 -8.63
N ASP A 153 -4.49 -6.27 -7.65
CA ASP A 153 -3.20 -6.96 -7.70
C ASP A 153 -3.12 -7.89 -8.91
N TYR A 154 -4.18 -8.64 -9.19
CA TYR A 154 -4.26 -9.48 -10.39
C TYR A 154 -4.15 -8.66 -11.68
N CYS A 155 -4.81 -7.51 -11.77
CA CYS A 155 -4.71 -6.64 -12.95
C CYS A 155 -3.28 -6.12 -13.15
N VAL A 156 -2.61 -5.72 -12.07
CA VAL A 156 -1.21 -5.28 -12.10
C VAL A 156 -0.27 -6.39 -12.58
N ASP A 157 -0.53 -7.61 -12.13
CA ASP A 157 0.33 -8.77 -12.39
C ASP A 157 0.00 -9.49 -13.71
N TYR A 158 -1.11 -9.12 -14.36
CA TYR A 158 -1.70 -9.86 -15.48
C TYR A 158 -0.72 -10.15 -16.62
N ASP A 159 0.00 -9.13 -17.08
CA ASP A 159 0.92 -9.30 -18.22
C ASP A 159 2.04 -10.30 -17.91
N LYS A 160 2.53 -10.28 -16.67
CA LYS A 160 3.55 -11.23 -16.24
C LYS A 160 3.01 -12.65 -16.11
N ILE A 161 1.80 -12.79 -15.60
CA ILE A 161 1.10 -14.08 -15.50
C ILE A 161 0.90 -14.68 -16.89
N ILE A 162 0.39 -13.89 -17.84
CA ILE A 162 0.11 -14.36 -19.21
C ILE A 162 1.40 -14.76 -19.92
N LYS A 163 2.45 -13.98 -19.83
CA LYS A 163 3.76 -14.35 -20.40
C LYS A 163 4.26 -15.69 -19.90
N TYR A 164 4.00 -15.99 -18.63
CA TYR A 164 4.46 -17.23 -18.01
C TYR A 164 3.61 -18.44 -18.39
N THR A 165 2.31 -18.28 -18.59
CA THR A 165 1.41 -19.37 -18.98
C THR A 165 1.51 -19.76 -20.44
N HIS A 166 2.12 -18.91 -21.28
CA HIS A 166 2.35 -19.18 -22.72
C HIS A 166 3.76 -19.73 -23.05
N GLN A 167 4.59 -19.92 -22.05
CA GLN A 167 5.87 -20.60 -22.17
C GLN A 167 5.73 -22.11 -21.94
#